data_ae3e488bc363f5f5c15808c5d8756dfd
#
_entry.id   ae3e488bc363f5f5c15808c5d8756dfd
#
_cell.length_a   1.000
_cell.length_b   1.000
_cell.length_c   1.000
_cell.angle_alpha   90.00
_cell.angle_beta   90.00
_cell.angle_gamma   90.00
#
_symmetry.space_group_name_H-M   'P 1'
#
loop_
_entity.id
_entity.type
_entity.pdbx_description
1 polymer ?
#
loop_
_entity_poly.entity_id
_entity_poly.type
_entity_poly.pdbx_seq_one_letter_code
_entity_poly.pdbx_strand_id
1 'polypeptide(L)'
;MRLPLALYGMVLCVYLAPILSAQDAVKVDPKHYTVVSENDQVRVLKIHYGPHEKSVMHSHPAAVAVFLTDANGQFSYPDGKKENFAVKAGNAQYGAAQIHLPENTSDTAFDLILVELKGKAAQPAKMEMK
;
A
#
# COMPACT_ATOMS: atom_id res chain seq x y z
N MET A 1 -51.96 17.61 -41.05
CA MET A 1 -51.22 16.43 -40.59
C MET A 1 -50.02 16.90 -39.78
N ARG A 2 -50.10 16.80 -38.46
CA ARG A 2 -49.04 17.26 -37.56
C ARG A 2 -48.31 16.02 -37.04
N LEU A 3 -47.01 15.88 -37.35
CA LEU A 3 -46.16 14.86 -36.76
C LEU A 3 -45.82 15.22 -35.32
N PRO A 4 -45.86 14.26 -34.39
CA PRO A 4 -45.36 14.50 -33.04
C PRO A 4 -43.84 14.44 -33.01
N LEU A 5 -43.24 15.48 -32.42
CA LEU A 5 -41.81 15.55 -32.12
C LEU A 5 -41.51 14.59 -30.96
N ALA A 6 -40.87 13.46 -31.25
CA ALA A 6 -40.40 12.54 -30.20
C ALA A 6 -39.15 13.12 -29.57
N LEU A 7 -39.24 13.60 -28.31
CA LEU A 7 -38.13 13.93 -27.47
C LEU A 7 -37.44 12.62 -27.05
N TYR A 8 -36.32 12.30 -27.65
CA TYR A 8 -35.41 11.28 -27.15
C TYR A 8 -34.65 11.87 -25.95
N GLY A 9 -35.09 11.54 -24.74
CA GLY A 9 -34.36 11.81 -23.52
C GLY A 9 -33.11 10.94 -23.45
N MET A 10 -31.96 11.53 -23.67
CA MET A 10 -30.64 10.90 -23.48
C MET A 10 -30.39 10.78 -21.98
N VAL A 11 -30.64 9.59 -21.42
CA VAL A 11 -30.28 9.28 -20.04
C VAL A 11 -28.76 9.12 -19.98
N LEU A 12 -28.09 10.14 -19.48
CA LEU A 12 -26.65 10.10 -19.18
C LEU A 12 -26.45 9.23 -17.94
N CYS A 13 -26.19 7.93 -18.13
CA CYS A 13 -25.73 7.05 -17.05
C CYS A 13 -24.32 7.49 -16.64
N VAL A 14 -24.23 8.28 -15.58
CA VAL A 14 -22.96 8.56 -14.92
C VAL A 14 -22.56 7.29 -14.17
N TYR A 15 -21.67 6.50 -14.75
CA TYR A 15 -21.00 5.42 -14.03
C TYR A 15 -20.06 6.05 -13.02
N LEU A 16 -20.51 6.17 -11.76
CA LEU A 16 -19.59 6.38 -10.65
C LEU A 16 -18.77 5.08 -10.51
N ALA A 17 -17.55 5.08 -11.06
CA ALA A 17 -16.59 4.05 -10.75
C ALA A 17 -16.37 4.08 -9.22
N PRO A 18 -16.46 2.94 -8.52
CA PRO A 18 -16.14 2.91 -7.10
C PRO A 18 -14.70 3.37 -6.95
N ILE A 19 -14.50 4.47 -6.21
CA ILE A 19 -13.17 4.86 -5.75
C ILE A 19 -12.78 3.74 -4.79
N LEU A 20 -11.92 2.83 -5.26
CA LEU A 20 -11.34 1.78 -4.43
C LEU A 20 -10.42 2.48 -3.44
N SER A 21 -10.99 2.87 -2.30
CA SER A 21 -10.22 3.37 -1.16
C SER A 21 -9.38 2.22 -0.66
N ALA A 22 -8.06 2.27 -0.93
CA ALA A 22 -7.14 1.26 -0.41
C ALA A 22 -7.17 1.30 1.11
N GLN A 23 -7.38 0.13 1.72
CA GLN A 23 -7.58 0.00 3.15
C GLN A 23 -6.24 -0.15 3.88
N ASP A 24 -6.26 0.20 5.16
CA ASP A 24 -5.14 0.04 6.09
C ASP A 24 -4.71 -1.43 6.18
N ALA A 25 -3.41 -1.69 6.08
CA ALA A 25 -2.84 -3.04 6.08
C ALA A 25 -3.22 -3.85 7.32
N VAL A 26 -3.19 -3.24 8.51
CA VAL A 26 -3.53 -3.93 9.77
C VAL A 26 -4.99 -4.37 9.80
N LYS A 27 -5.88 -3.63 9.15
CA LYS A 27 -7.31 -3.97 9.09
C LYS A 27 -7.61 -5.09 8.11
N VAL A 28 -6.95 -5.09 6.94
CA VAL A 28 -7.26 -6.05 5.87
C VAL A 28 -6.37 -7.28 5.89
N ASP A 29 -5.21 -7.20 6.54
CA ASP A 29 -4.25 -8.30 6.62
C ASP A 29 -3.59 -8.40 8.00
N PRO A 30 -4.37 -8.67 9.07
CA PRO A 30 -3.83 -8.80 10.42
C PRO A 30 -2.91 -10.01 10.60
N LYS A 31 -2.91 -10.95 9.66
CA LYS A 31 -2.00 -12.09 9.66
C LYS A 31 -0.54 -11.65 9.51
N HIS A 32 -0.29 -10.70 8.61
CA HIS A 32 1.07 -10.25 8.29
C HIS A 32 1.47 -8.97 9.03
N TYR A 33 0.51 -8.14 9.47
CA TYR A 33 0.73 -6.80 10.02
C TYR A 33 0.24 -6.69 11.45
N THR A 34 1.14 -6.50 12.40
CA THR A 34 0.82 -6.34 13.83
C THR A 34 1.32 -5.00 14.34
N VAL A 35 0.45 -4.23 15.03
CA VAL A 35 0.86 -3.00 15.72
C VAL A 35 1.64 -3.37 16.98
N VAL A 36 2.86 -2.89 17.10
CA VAL A 36 3.72 -3.11 18.28
C VAL A 36 3.87 -1.87 19.14
N SER A 37 3.71 -0.68 18.55
CA SER A 37 3.72 0.60 19.27
C SER A 37 3.03 1.67 18.44
N GLU A 38 2.38 2.63 19.10
CA GLU A 38 1.70 3.74 18.44
C GLU A 38 1.63 4.96 19.36
N ASN A 39 1.88 6.14 18.81
CA ASN A 39 1.67 7.43 19.46
C ASN A 39 1.14 8.46 18.44
N ASP A 40 1.15 9.75 18.80
CA ASP A 40 0.64 10.82 17.92
C ASP A 40 1.49 11.04 16.66
N GLN A 41 2.73 10.58 16.64
CA GLN A 41 3.70 10.82 15.57
C GLN A 41 3.94 9.61 14.67
N VAL A 42 3.92 8.40 15.23
CA VAL A 42 4.23 7.17 14.51
C VAL A 42 3.34 6.02 14.91
N ARG A 43 3.17 5.08 13.99
CA ARG A 43 2.67 3.74 14.25
C ARG A 43 3.72 2.74 13.81
N VAL A 44 4.18 1.90 14.73
CA VAL A 44 5.21 0.90 14.48
C VAL A 44 4.54 -0.45 14.28
N LEU A 45 4.79 -1.04 13.12
CA LEU A 45 4.28 -2.36 12.75
C LEU A 45 5.42 -3.37 12.74
N LYS A 46 5.16 -4.57 13.25
CA LYS A 46 5.92 -5.76 12.91
C LYS A 46 5.24 -6.44 11.72
N ILE A 47 6.03 -6.78 10.71
CA ILE A 47 5.57 -7.43 9.49
C ILE A 47 6.30 -8.75 9.35
N HIS A 48 5.54 -9.83 9.11
CA HIS A 48 6.05 -11.18 8.88
C HIS A 48 5.39 -11.81 7.67
N TYR A 49 6.20 -12.33 6.74
CA TYR A 49 5.74 -13.14 5.63
C TYR A 49 6.45 -14.49 5.66
N GLY A 50 5.68 -15.58 5.74
CA GLY A 50 6.21 -16.93 5.50
C GLY A 50 6.57 -17.14 4.03
N PRO A 51 7.21 -18.28 3.70
CA PRO A 51 7.54 -18.63 2.32
C PRO A 51 6.30 -18.57 1.42
N HIS A 52 6.44 -17.92 0.26
CA HIS A 52 5.37 -17.79 -0.76
C HIS A 52 4.05 -17.18 -0.28
N GLU A 53 4.03 -16.54 0.89
CA GLU A 53 2.84 -15.85 1.37
C GLU A 53 2.64 -14.53 0.63
N LYS A 54 1.36 -14.22 0.41
CA LYS A 54 0.89 -13.06 -0.34
C LYS A 54 -0.12 -12.29 0.50
N SER A 55 -0.03 -10.97 0.48
CA SER A 55 -0.99 -10.08 1.12
C SER A 55 -2.23 -9.84 0.25
N VAL A 56 -2.99 -8.84 0.62
CA VAL A 56 -4.04 -8.22 -0.19
C VAL A 56 -3.64 -6.79 -0.50
N MET A 57 -4.27 -6.18 -1.51
CA MET A 57 -4.01 -4.77 -1.85
C MET A 57 -4.38 -3.88 -0.67
N HIS A 58 -3.42 -3.07 -0.20
CA HIS A 58 -3.59 -2.19 0.93
C HIS A 58 -2.74 -0.92 0.80
N SER A 59 -2.95 0.03 1.70
CA SER A 59 -2.23 1.29 1.72
C SER A 59 -1.37 1.45 2.98
N HIS A 60 -0.27 2.15 2.81
CA HIS A 60 0.55 2.68 3.89
C HIS A 60 0.76 4.18 3.69
N PRO A 61 0.81 4.98 4.78
CA PRO A 61 1.37 6.33 4.72
C PRO A 61 2.88 6.26 4.45
N ALA A 62 3.53 7.40 4.31
CA ALA A 62 4.99 7.43 4.30
C ALA A 62 5.56 6.73 5.54
N ALA A 63 6.62 5.95 5.36
CA ALA A 63 7.14 5.07 6.40
C ALA A 63 8.64 4.83 6.25
N VAL A 64 9.27 4.36 7.32
CA VAL A 64 10.62 3.81 7.31
C VAL A 64 10.54 2.30 7.52
N ALA A 65 11.04 1.53 6.56
CA ALA A 65 11.16 0.07 6.66
C ALA A 65 12.56 -0.32 7.16
N VAL A 66 12.61 -1.16 8.20
CA VAL A 66 13.86 -1.71 8.74
C VAL A 66 13.79 -3.22 8.64
N PHE A 67 14.59 -3.82 7.78
CA PHE A 67 14.60 -5.26 7.53
C PHE A 67 15.41 -5.99 8.62
N LEU A 68 14.76 -6.91 9.31
CA LEU A 68 15.37 -7.73 10.36
C LEU A 68 16.04 -8.98 9.79
N THR A 69 15.56 -9.44 8.63
CA THR A 69 16.10 -10.58 7.88
C THR A 69 16.31 -10.18 6.43
N ASP A 70 17.01 -11.00 5.66
CA ASP A 70 16.99 -10.90 4.20
C ASP A 70 15.57 -11.08 3.70
N ALA A 71 15.17 -10.36 2.66
CA ALA A 71 13.84 -10.42 2.07
C ALA A 71 13.92 -10.40 0.54
N ASN A 72 13.20 -11.30 -0.10
CA ASN A 72 13.00 -11.32 -1.54
C ASN A 72 11.51 -11.40 -1.84
N GLY A 73 11.01 -10.54 -2.67
CA GLY A 73 9.60 -10.49 -2.94
C GLY A 73 9.23 -9.68 -4.16
N GLN A 74 7.94 -9.45 -4.28
CA GLN A 74 7.37 -8.67 -5.37
C GLN A 74 6.26 -7.78 -4.82
N PHE A 75 6.22 -6.53 -5.27
CA PHE A 75 5.06 -5.65 -5.12
C PHE A 75 4.23 -5.70 -6.40
N SER A 76 2.92 -5.81 -6.25
CA SER A 76 1.96 -5.51 -7.31
C SER A 76 1.25 -4.20 -6.99
N TYR A 77 1.06 -3.35 -8.00
CA TYR A 77 0.44 -2.04 -7.87
C TYR A 77 -0.95 -2.00 -8.54
N PRO A 78 -1.82 -1.02 -8.18
CA PRO A 78 -3.18 -0.94 -8.73
C PRO A 78 -3.25 -0.83 -10.27
N ASP A 79 -2.22 -0.27 -10.91
CA ASP A 79 -2.11 -0.15 -12.37
C ASP A 79 -1.66 -1.44 -13.08
N GLY A 80 -1.45 -2.52 -12.32
CA GLY A 80 -1.00 -3.83 -12.81
C GLY A 80 0.52 -3.96 -12.93
N LYS A 81 1.29 -2.91 -12.66
CA LYS A 81 2.75 -3.00 -12.60
C LYS A 81 3.20 -3.89 -11.47
N LYS A 82 4.33 -4.57 -11.67
CA LYS A 82 4.99 -5.40 -10.69
C LYS A 82 6.46 -5.00 -10.57
N GLU A 83 6.96 -5.02 -9.34
CA GLU A 83 8.34 -4.68 -9.03
C GLU A 83 8.92 -5.71 -8.07
N ASN A 84 10.02 -6.34 -8.45
CA ASN A 84 10.73 -7.26 -7.58
C ASN A 84 11.64 -6.48 -6.63
N PHE A 85 11.76 -6.97 -5.42
CA PHE A 85 12.72 -6.45 -4.46
C PHE A 85 13.58 -7.55 -3.87
N ALA A 86 14.83 -7.21 -3.55
CA ALA A 86 15.77 -8.01 -2.80
C ALA A 86 16.50 -7.10 -1.82
N VAL A 87 16.32 -7.32 -0.53
CA VAL A 87 16.84 -6.47 0.54
C VAL A 87 17.57 -7.31 1.55
N LYS A 88 18.71 -6.82 2.05
CA LYS A 88 19.50 -7.48 3.10
C LYS A 88 19.06 -7.07 4.49
N ALA A 89 19.20 -7.98 5.44
CA ALA A 89 19.03 -7.71 6.87
C ALA A 89 19.84 -6.48 7.30
N GLY A 90 19.24 -5.63 8.15
CA GLY A 90 19.83 -4.38 8.61
C GLY A 90 19.63 -3.19 7.67
N ASN A 91 19.11 -3.37 6.48
CA ASN A 91 18.76 -2.26 5.60
C ASN A 91 17.60 -1.46 6.19
N ALA A 92 17.73 -0.14 6.18
CA ALA A 92 16.69 0.80 6.58
C ALA A 92 16.45 1.82 5.46
N GLN A 93 15.20 1.97 5.04
CA GLN A 93 14.86 2.84 3.92
C GLN A 93 13.53 3.55 4.12
N TYR A 94 13.48 4.81 3.68
CA TYR A 94 12.25 5.58 3.60
C TYR A 94 11.47 5.19 2.34
N GLY A 95 10.14 5.06 2.49
CA GLY A 95 9.19 4.94 1.40
C GLY A 95 8.11 6.00 1.48
N ALA A 96 7.72 6.57 0.35
CA ALA A 96 6.56 7.45 0.27
C ALA A 96 5.26 6.66 0.52
N ALA A 97 4.17 7.38 0.79
CA ALA A 97 2.85 6.77 0.88
C ALA A 97 2.53 5.98 -0.41
N GLN A 98 2.03 4.78 -0.26
CA GLN A 98 1.81 3.88 -1.39
C GLN A 98 0.62 2.94 -1.19
N ILE A 99 0.13 2.43 -2.31
CA ILE A 99 -0.86 1.36 -2.39
C ILE A 99 -0.20 0.20 -3.12
N HIS A 100 -0.16 -0.96 -2.49
CA HIS A 100 0.50 -2.13 -3.06
C HIS A 100 -0.05 -3.45 -2.51
N LEU A 101 0.40 -4.54 -3.12
CA LEU A 101 0.18 -5.89 -2.68
C LEU A 101 1.54 -6.59 -2.64
N PRO A 102 2.12 -6.80 -1.43
CA PRO A 102 3.37 -7.52 -1.26
C PRO A 102 3.19 -9.04 -1.34
N GLU A 103 4.22 -9.70 -1.86
CA GLU A 103 4.35 -11.16 -1.89
C GLU A 103 5.79 -11.57 -1.57
N ASN A 104 5.95 -12.55 -0.69
CA ASN A 104 7.22 -13.24 -0.52
C ASN A 104 7.38 -14.28 -1.63
N THR A 105 8.31 -14.07 -2.54
CA THR A 105 8.55 -14.97 -3.68
C THR A 105 9.62 -16.02 -3.42
N SER A 106 10.12 -16.09 -2.17
CA SER A 106 11.20 -17.01 -1.77
C SER A 106 10.71 -18.15 -0.89
N ASP A 107 11.58 -19.15 -0.70
CA ASP A 107 11.38 -20.28 0.20
C ASP A 107 11.73 -19.97 1.66
N THR A 108 12.11 -18.72 1.94
CA THR A 108 12.52 -18.26 3.28
C THR A 108 11.58 -17.17 3.77
N ALA A 109 11.12 -17.29 5.02
CA ALA A 109 10.37 -16.23 5.68
C ALA A 109 11.19 -14.96 5.85
N PHE A 110 10.55 -13.80 5.89
CA PHE A 110 11.21 -12.56 6.25
C PHE A 110 10.41 -11.74 7.26
N ASP A 111 11.15 -10.93 8.02
CA ASP A 111 10.63 -10.03 9.04
C ASP A 111 11.16 -8.61 8.83
N LEU A 112 10.31 -7.63 9.04
CA LEU A 112 10.71 -6.22 9.07
C LEU A 112 9.87 -5.42 10.07
N ILE A 113 10.40 -4.28 10.47
CA ILE A 113 9.69 -3.23 11.20
C ILE A 113 9.35 -2.12 10.22
N LEU A 114 8.09 -1.69 10.21
CA LEU A 114 7.63 -0.54 9.46
C LEU A 114 7.24 0.57 10.44
N VAL A 115 7.91 1.70 10.37
CA VAL A 115 7.56 2.89 11.14
C VAL A 115 6.76 3.81 10.25
N GLU A 116 5.43 3.76 10.36
CA GLU A 116 4.52 4.64 9.64
C GLU A 116 4.49 6.02 10.28
N LEU A 117 4.62 7.06 9.46
CA LEU A 117 4.61 8.46 9.89
C LEU A 117 3.19 9.00 9.89
N LYS A 118 2.84 9.80 10.91
CA LYS A 118 1.53 10.42 11.07
C LYS A 118 1.55 11.93 10.77
N GLY A 119 0.41 12.48 10.43
CA GLY A 119 0.23 13.92 10.22
C GLY A 119 1.08 14.49 9.08
N LYS A 120 1.70 15.63 9.30
CA LYS A 120 2.55 16.30 8.29
C LYS A 120 3.78 15.47 7.89
N ALA A 121 4.29 14.63 8.78
CA ALA A 121 5.41 13.74 8.51
C ALA A 121 5.04 12.60 7.53
N ALA A 122 3.76 12.31 7.35
CA ALA A 122 3.27 11.31 6.41
C ALA A 122 3.26 11.80 4.95
N GLN A 123 3.43 13.11 4.73
CA GLN A 123 3.49 13.70 3.40
C GLN A 123 4.91 13.64 2.83
N PRO A 124 5.08 13.50 1.50
CA PRO A 124 6.41 13.56 0.92
C PRO A 124 7.04 14.92 1.24
N ALA A 125 8.26 14.90 1.78
CA ALA A 125 9.03 16.11 1.99
C ALA A 125 9.20 16.81 0.62
N LYS A 126 8.80 18.09 0.52
CA LYS A 126 9.23 18.92 -0.60
C LYS A 126 10.75 18.96 -0.54
N MET A 127 11.40 18.33 -1.51
CA MET A 127 12.84 18.49 -1.69
C MET A 127 13.07 19.95 -2.11
N GLU A 128 13.38 20.82 -1.15
CA GLU A 128 13.97 22.11 -1.49
C GLU A 128 15.41 21.83 -1.95
N MET A 129 15.59 21.83 -3.26
CA MET A 129 16.94 21.89 -3.83
C MET A 129 17.53 23.28 -3.54
N LYS A 130 18.49 23.36 -2.65
CA LYS A 130 19.37 24.54 -2.52
C LYS A 130 20.44 24.48 -3.60
#